data_2941002c937a6da2ddb834cba04aa9a9
#
_entry.id   2941002c937a6da2ddb834cba04aa9a9
#
_cell.length_a   1.000
_cell.length_b   1.000
_cell.length_c   1.000
_cell.angle_alpha   90.00
_cell.angle_beta   90.00
_cell.angle_gamma   90.00
#
_symmetry.space_group_name_H-M   'P 1'
#
loop_
_entity.id
_entity.type
_entity.pdbx_description
1 polymer ?
#
loop_
_entity_poly.entity_id
_entity_poly.type
_entity_poly.pdbx_seq_one_letter_code
_entity_poly.pdbx_strand_id
1 'polypeptide(L)'
;MGCEGRRTRDLYIHELIAQMMVARFEGRRPASPAYLKFQVSTEIVNRIRAAATPSDASAAFDLYVRSYLSRITYQAPEDIADGVRLCCAIELWNEVALKLGATPATKVDKAKSLKRRLSLVVRRRNTIAHEGDLQQSPPRDPWPIDRADLALVADLVERIVHAIDDVV
;
A
#
# COMPACT_ATOMS: atom_id res chain seq x y z
N MET A 1 -9.14 -20.57 6.03
CA MET A 1 -9.63 -19.50 5.13
C MET A 1 -9.10 -18.09 5.47
N GLY A 2 -7.95 -17.94 6.11
CA GLY A 2 -7.42 -16.66 6.60
C GLY A 2 -6.20 -16.10 5.85
N CYS A 3 -5.70 -16.76 4.81
CA CYS A 3 -4.48 -16.34 4.11
C CYS A 3 -4.71 -15.52 2.83
N GLU A 4 -5.85 -15.62 2.20
CA GLU A 4 -6.11 -14.96 0.91
C GLU A 4 -6.29 -13.45 1.02
N GLY A 5 -7.01 -12.94 2.00
CA GLY A 5 -7.21 -11.49 2.17
C GLY A 5 -5.94 -10.69 2.53
N ARG A 6 -4.84 -11.35 2.91
CA ARG A 6 -3.56 -10.73 3.25
C ARG A 6 -2.67 -10.48 2.05
N ARG A 7 -2.59 -11.47 1.15
CA ARG A 7 -1.85 -11.33 -0.11
C ARG A 7 -2.49 -10.27 -1.01
N THR A 8 -3.81 -10.16 -0.95
CA THR A 8 -4.58 -9.28 -1.84
C THR A 8 -4.28 -7.80 -1.61
N ARG A 9 -4.21 -7.31 -0.36
CA ARG A 9 -3.99 -5.88 -0.10
C ARG A 9 -2.53 -5.46 -0.28
N ASP A 10 -1.58 -6.21 0.26
CA ASP A 10 -0.15 -5.92 0.08
C ASP A 10 0.21 -6.03 -1.40
N LEU A 11 -0.26 -7.10 -2.05
CA LEU A 11 -0.13 -7.29 -3.49
C LEU A 11 -0.80 -6.16 -4.30
N TYR A 12 -1.97 -5.67 -3.86
CA TYR A 12 -2.66 -4.57 -4.51
C TYR A 12 -1.82 -3.28 -4.48
N ILE A 13 -1.27 -2.88 -3.32
CA ILE A 13 -0.43 -1.68 -3.21
C ILE A 13 0.85 -1.83 -4.04
N HIS A 14 1.48 -3.00 -4.03
CA HIS A 14 2.64 -3.29 -4.89
C HIS A 14 2.29 -3.10 -6.37
N GLU A 15 1.18 -3.67 -6.81
CA GLU A 15 0.71 -3.58 -8.20
C GLU A 15 0.39 -2.15 -8.59
N LEU A 16 -0.35 -1.42 -7.76
CA LEU A 16 -0.70 -0.02 -7.97
C LEU A 16 0.56 0.83 -8.17
N ILE A 17 1.53 0.72 -7.25
CA ILE A 17 2.77 1.49 -7.33
C ILE A 17 3.57 1.13 -8.58
N ALA A 18 3.70 -0.17 -8.89
CA ALA A 18 4.43 -0.61 -10.08
C ALA A 18 3.82 -0.05 -11.37
N GLN A 19 2.51 -0.16 -11.54
CA GLN A 19 1.79 0.39 -12.69
C GLN A 19 1.95 1.91 -12.81
N MET A 20 1.89 2.61 -11.69
CA MET A 20 2.06 4.06 -11.64
C MET A 20 3.49 4.49 -11.99
N MET A 21 4.50 3.74 -11.56
CA MET A 21 5.90 3.98 -11.91
C MET A 21 6.14 3.76 -13.41
N VAL A 22 5.61 2.66 -13.97
CA VAL A 22 5.70 2.38 -15.40
C VAL A 22 4.99 3.45 -16.23
N ALA A 23 3.80 3.89 -15.81
CA ALA A 23 3.08 4.96 -16.51
C ALA A 23 3.88 6.27 -16.58
N ARG A 24 4.72 6.56 -15.57
CA ARG A 24 5.63 7.71 -15.60
C ARG A 24 6.84 7.47 -16.48
N PHE A 25 7.39 6.27 -16.45
CA PHE A 25 8.48 5.87 -17.33
C PHE A 25 8.11 6.02 -18.81
N GLU A 26 6.89 5.64 -19.16
CA GLU A 26 6.33 5.76 -20.51
C GLU A 26 5.84 7.18 -20.85
N GLY A 27 5.91 8.14 -19.94
CA GLY A 27 5.43 9.50 -20.15
C GLY A 27 3.90 9.65 -20.16
N ARG A 28 3.14 8.61 -19.78
CA ARG A 28 1.67 8.65 -19.69
C ARG A 28 1.16 9.46 -18.47
N ARG A 29 2.03 9.68 -17.48
CA ARG A 29 1.76 10.50 -16.29
C ARG A 29 2.95 11.41 -15.99
N PRO A 30 2.73 12.60 -15.41
CA PRO A 30 3.82 13.51 -15.04
C PRO A 30 4.72 12.89 -13.97
N ALA A 31 6.02 13.14 -14.06
CA ALA A 31 6.98 12.67 -13.08
C ALA A 31 6.77 13.37 -11.72
N SER A 32 6.71 12.60 -10.64
CA SER A 32 6.73 13.15 -9.28
C SER A 32 8.16 13.48 -8.84
N PRO A 33 8.38 14.37 -7.85
CA PRO A 33 9.71 14.64 -7.33
C PRO A 33 10.42 13.39 -6.79
N ALA A 34 9.68 12.46 -6.21
CA ALA A 34 10.25 11.22 -5.70
C ALA A 34 10.60 10.23 -6.84
N TYR A 35 9.76 10.16 -7.88
CA TYR A 35 10.08 9.40 -9.09
C TYR A 35 11.39 9.88 -9.73
N LEU A 36 11.61 11.19 -9.83
CA LEU A 36 12.84 11.75 -10.40
C LEU A 36 14.10 11.43 -9.58
N LYS A 37 13.94 11.09 -8.31
CA LYS A 37 15.02 10.67 -7.41
C LYS A 37 15.15 9.15 -7.30
N PHE A 38 14.26 8.39 -7.96
CA PHE A 38 14.28 6.94 -7.91
C PHE A 38 15.56 6.42 -8.56
N GLN A 39 16.34 5.68 -7.79
CA GLN A 39 17.63 5.18 -8.24
C GLN A 39 17.45 3.90 -9.05
N VAL A 40 18.04 3.87 -10.22
CA VAL A 40 18.05 2.71 -11.10
C VAL A 40 19.51 2.25 -11.26
N SER A 41 19.76 0.95 -11.13
CA SER A 41 21.12 0.42 -11.29
C SER A 41 21.63 0.58 -12.74
N THR A 42 22.96 0.69 -12.90
CA THR A 42 23.59 0.77 -14.22
C THR A 42 23.22 -0.41 -15.12
N GLU A 43 23.09 -1.60 -14.55
CA GLU A 43 22.66 -2.80 -15.27
C GLU A 43 21.29 -2.60 -15.94
N ILE A 44 20.33 -2.09 -15.18
CA ILE A 44 18.97 -1.83 -15.70
C ILE A 44 18.97 -0.71 -16.73
N VAL A 45 19.74 0.36 -16.49
CA VAL A 45 19.92 1.43 -17.48
C VAL A 45 20.44 0.86 -18.81
N ASN A 46 21.44 -0.01 -18.77
CA ASN A 46 21.98 -0.64 -19.97
C ASN A 46 20.97 -1.58 -20.63
N ARG A 47 20.18 -2.32 -19.85
CA ARG A 47 19.10 -3.18 -20.39
C ARG A 47 18.02 -2.36 -21.08
N ILE A 48 17.60 -1.24 -20.49
CA ILE A 48 16.63 -0.32 -21.08
C ILE A 48 17.16 0.27 -22.39
N ARG A 49 18.45 0.68 -22.43
CA ARG A 49 19.08 1.23 -23.64
C ARG A 49 19.23 0.21 -24.75
N ALA A 50 19.45 -1.05 -24.41
CA ALA A 50 19.60 -2.16 -25.38
C ALA A 50 18.25 -2.75 -25.82
N ALA A 51 17.13 -2.28 -25.28
CA ALA A 51 15.80 -2.79 -25.64
C ALA A 51 15.49 -2.50 -27.11
N ALA A 52 14.96 -3.51 -27.81
CA ALA A 52 14.64 -3.41 -29.22
C ALA A 52 13.40 -2.53 -29.48
N THR A 53 12.48 -2.50 -28.51
CA THR A 53 11.24 -1.73 -28.60
C THR A 53 10.99 -0.92 -27.33
N PRO A 54 10.16 0.14 -27.37
CA PRO A 54 9.71 0.84 -26.16
C PRO A 54 9.01 -0.09 -25.15
N SER A 55 8.28 -1.10 -25.65
CA SER A 55 7.62 -2.10 -24.80
C SER A 55 8.63 -2.94 -24.02
N ASP A 56 9.74 -3.36 -24.66
CA ASP A 56 10.80 -4.12 -24.01
C ASP A 56 11.51 -3.26 -22.95
N ALA A 57 11.69 -1.97 -23.21
CA ALA A 57 12.25 -1.03 -22.25
C ALA A 57 11.32 -0.88 -21.02
N SER A 58 10.01 -0.74 -21.24
CA SER A 58 9.01 -0.67 -20.18
C SER A 58 8.97 -1.96 -19.37
N ALA A 59 9.04 -3.13 -20.01
CA ALA A 59 9.07 -4.41 -19.32
C ALA A 59 10.33 -4.57 -18.45
N ALA A 60 11.49 -4.12 -18.93
CA ALA A 60 12.73 -4.14 -18.15
C ALA A 60 12.64 -3.23 -16.91
N PHE A 61 12.04 -2.04 -17.06
CA PHE A 61 11.80 -1.12 -15.95
C PHE A 61 10.77 -1.69 -14.95
N ASP A 62 9.64 -2.24 -15.43
CA ASP A 62 8.61 -2.86 -14.58
C ASP A 62 9.19 -3.99 -13.71
N LEU A 63 9.96 -4.89 -14.31
CA LEU A 63 10.62 -5.98 -13.59
C LEU A 63 11.54 -5.45 -12.48
N TYR A 64 12.28 -4.40 -12.76
CA TYR A 64 13.15 -3.76 -11.76
C TYR A 64 12.33 -3.14 -10.63
N VAL A 65 11.29 -2.37 -10.95
CA VAL A 65 10.41 -1.76 -9.95
C VAL A 65 9.78 -2.84 -9.06
N ARG A 66 9.24 -3.91 -9.64
CA ARG A 66 8.67 -5.04 -8.88
C ARG A 66 9.71 -5.72 -7.98
N SER A 67 10.93 -5.91 -8.47
CA SER A 67 12.03 -6.45 -7.66
C SER A 67 12.42 -5.52 -6.51
N TYR A 68 12.40 -4.22 -6.72
CA TYR A 68 12.63 -3.23 -5.67
C TYR A 68 11.51 -3.28 -4.61
N LEU A 69 10.26 -3.23 -5.06
CA LEU A 69 9.08 -3.22 -4.19
C LEU A 69 8.93 -4.53 -3.40
N SER A 70 9.35 -5.67 -3.94
CA SER A 70 9.22 -6.98 -3.26
C SER A 70 9.98 -7.07 -1.93
N ARG A 71 10.89 -6.14 -1.67
CA ARG A 71 11.66 -6.02 -0.42
C ARG A 71 10.95 -5.16 0.63
N ILE A 72 9.85 -4.52 0.26
CA ILE A 72 9.08 -3.60 1.08
C ILE A 72 7.75 -4.26 1.43
N THR A 73 7.26 -4.05 2.64
CA THR A 73 5.92 -4.49 3.03
C THR A 73 5.03 -3.26 3.22
N TYR A 74 3.85 -3.26 2.60
CA TYR A 74 2.86 -2.18 2.72
C TYR A 74 1.78 -2.53 3.75
N GLN A 75 2.22 -2.90 4.95
CA GLN A 75 1.33 -3.27 6.04
C GLN A 75 0.97 -2.08 6.93
N ALA A 76 1.95 -1.25 7.28
CA ALA A 76 1.70 -0.05 8.06
C ALA A 76 1.20 1.10 7.19
N PRO A 77 0.36 1.99 7.72
CA PRO A 77 -0.12 3.17 7.00
C PRO A 77 0.99 4.08 6.47
N GLU A 78 2.07 4.18 7.19
CA GLU A 78 3.26 4.96 6.81
C GLU A 78 3.94 4.35 5.59
N ASP A 79 4.13 3.04 5.57
CA ASP A 79 4.75 2.33 4.44
C ASP A 79 3.92 2.50 3.16
N ILE A 80 2.57 2.43 3.27
CA ILE A 80 1.66 2.70 2.15
C ILE A 80 1.83 4.13 1.64
N ALA A 81 1.88 5.11 2.54
CA ALA A 81 2.05 6.51 2.16
C ALA A 81 3.41 6.76 1.50
N ASP A 82 4.48 6.13 1.99
CA ASP A 82 5.82 6.23 1.41
C ASP A 82 5.89 5.58 0.03
N GLY A 83 5.24 4.43 -0.15
CA GLY A 83 5.12 3.80 -1.46
C GLY A 83 4.36 4.68 -2.47
N VAL A 84 3.21 5.21 -2.08
CA VAL A 84 2.43 6.11 -2.94
C VAL A 84 3.20 7.41 -3.25
N ARG A 85 4.03 7.90 -2.34
CA ARG A 85 4.84 9.09 -2.55
C ARG A 85 5.86 8.92 -3.69
N LEU A 86 6.32 7.69 -3.98
CA LEU A 86 7.12 7.41 -5.18
C LEU A 86 6.38 7.80 -6.47
N CYS A 87 5.06 7.69 -6.44
CA CYS A 87 4.22 7.92 -7.60
C CYS A 87 3.53 9.29 -7.58
N CYS A 88 3.08 9.76 -6.43
CA CYS A 88 2.22 10.93 -6.30
C CYS A 88 2.75 11.89 -5.24
N ALA A 89 2.76 13.19 -5.56
CA ALA A 89 3.13 14.23 -4.60
C ALA A 89 1.87 14.67 -3.81
N ILE A 90 1.27 13.74 -3.07
CA ILE A 90 0.07 13.98 -2.27
C ILE A 90 0.29 13.57 -0.82
N GLU A 91 -0.47 14.18 0.07
CA GLU A 91 -0.61 13.74 1.47
C GLU A 91 -1.70 12.65 1.54
N LEU A 92 -1.33 11.42 1.18
CA LEU A 92 -2.24 10.30 0.94
C LEU A 92 -3.38 10.22 1.96
N TRP A 93 -3.06 10.18 3.25
CA TRP A 93 -4.09 9.95 4.28
C TRP A 93 -5.05 11.13 4.45
N ASN A 94 -4.62 12.36 4.12
CA ASN A 94 -5.50 13.52 4.11
C ASN A 94 -6.47 13.45 2.92
N GLU A 95 -5.99 13.04 1.75
CA GLU A 95 -6.84 12.87 0.57
C GLU A 95 -7.83 11.71 0.73
N VAL A 96 -7.36 10.57 1.25
CA VAL A 96 -8.23 9.44 1.62
C VAL A 96 -9.28 9.87 2.65
N ALA A 97 -8.92 10.68 3.65
CA ALA A 97 -9.89 11.18 4.63
C ALA A 97 -10.97 12.06 3.98
N LEU A 98 -10.60 12.92 3.03
CA LEU A 98 -11.55 13.75 2.27
C LEU A 98 -12.51 12.88 1.45
N LYS A 99 -12.00 11.86 0.74
CA LYS A 99 -12.83 10.89 0.00
C LYS A 99 -13.78 10.11 0.91
N LEU A 100 -13.38 9.85 2.14
CA LEU A 100 -14.21 9.19 3.15
C LEU A 100 -15.09 10.15 3.96
N GLY A 101 -15.36 11.35 3.43
CA GLY A 101 -16.35 12.29 3.95
C GLY A 101 -15.82 13.26 5.01
N ALA A 102 -14.51 13.44 5.15
CA ALA A 102 -13.96 14.53 5.96
C ALA A 102 -14.10 15.88 5.24
N THR A 103 -14.19 16.94 6.02
CA THR A 103 -14.06 18.31 5.50
C THR A 103 -12.60 18.77 5.53
N PRO A 104 -12.23 19.85 4.82
CA PRO A 104 -10.87 20.43 4.93
C PRO A 104 -10.43 20.72 6.36
N ALA A 105 -11.36 21.09 7.24
CA ALA A 105 -11.07 21.36 8.65
C ALA A 105 -10.84 20.07 9.48
N THR A 106 -11.46 18.96 9.11
CA THR A 106 -11.43 17.71 9.89
C THR A 106 -10.54 16.62 9.26
N LYS A 107 -10.00 16.84 8.08
CA LYS A 107 -9.25 15.83 7.33
C LYS A 107 -8.07 15.26 8.09
N VAL A 108 -7.33 16.09 8.82
CA VAL A 108 -6.13 15.66 9.56
C VAL A 108 -6.50 14.73 10.71
N ASP A 109 -7.54 15.04 11.47
CA ASP A 109 -7.98 14.18 12.57
C ASP A 109 -8.62 12.88 12.07
N LYS A 110 -9.37 12.96 10.97
CA LYS A 110 -9.91 11.77 10.30
C LYS A 110 -8.77 10.88 9.77
N ALA A 111 -7.75 11.46 9.14
CA ALA A 111 -6.56 10.74 8.66
C ALA A 111 -5.83 10.02 9.81
N LYS A 112 -5.62 10.70 10.94
CA LYS A 112 -5.04 10.07 12.15
C LYS A 112 -5.89 8.91 12.64
N SER A 113 -7.21 9.08 12.68
CA SER A 113 -8.15 8.02 13.09
C SER A 113 -8.09 6.81 12.14
N LEU A 114 -8.07 7.02 10.82
CA LEU A 114 -7.95 5.96 9.82
C LEU A 114 -6.64 5.19 9.97
N LYS A 115 -5.52 5.89 10.09
CA LYS A 115 -4.20 5.28 10.31
C LYS A 115 -4.17 4.44 11.59
N ARG A 116 -4.69 4.98 12.70
CA ARG A 116 -4.77 4.25 13.97
C ARG A 116 -5.59 2.97 13.83
N ARG A 117 -6.77 3.03 13.20
CA ARG A 117 -7.64 1.86 13.00
C ARG A 117 -6.94 0.80 12.13
N LEU A 118 -6.31 1.22 11.03
CA LEU A 118 -5.57 0.30 10.17
C LEU A 118 -4.38 -0.34 10.90
N SER A 119 -3.64 0.43 11.71
CA SER A 119 -2.55 -0.09 12.53
C SER A 119 -3.02 -1.11 13.57
N LEU A 120 -4.20 -0.91 14.17
CA LEU A 120 -4.80 -1.89 15.09
C LEU A 120 -5.15 -3.20 14.36
N VAL A 121 -5.71 -3.13 13.18
CA VAL A 121 -5.99 -4.30 12.33
C VAL A 121 -4.72 -5.07 12.02
N VAL A 122 -3.66 -4.37 11.61
CA VAL A 122 -2.36 -4.99 11.31
C VAL A 122 -1.75 -5.63 12.56
N ARG A 123 -1.76 -4.93 13.68
CA ARG A 123 -1.25 -5.45 14.97
C ARG A 123 -2.00 -6.70 15.38
N ARG A 124 -3.35 -6.66 15.41
CA ARG A 124 -4.16 -7.82 15.78
C ARG A 124 -3.87 -9.02 14.89
N ARG A 125 -3.79 -8.78 13.57
CA ARG A 125 -3.43 -9.83 12.61
C ARG A 125 -2.06 -10.44 12.91
N ASN A 126 -1.07 -9.62 13.27
CA ASN A 126 0.27 -10.11 13.58
C ASN A 126 0.26 -10.96 14.86
N THR A 127 -0.45 -10.52 15.90
CA THR A 127 -0.66 -11.30 17.12
C THR A 127 -1.30 -12.67 16.82
N ILE A 128 -2.36 -12.71 16.01
CA ILE A 128 -2.98 -13.96 15.58
C ILE A 128 -1.97 -14.88 14.85
N ALA A 129 -1.15 -14.31 13.97
CA ALA A 129 -0.24 -15.08 13.14
C ALA A 129 0.97 -15.64 13.89
N HIS A 130 1.44 -14.93 14.92
CA HIS A 130 2.69 -15.25 15.60
C HIS A 130 2.49 -15.76 17.04
N GLU A 131 1.43 -15.37 17.72
CA GLU A 131 1.19 -15.65 19.14
C GLU A 131 -0.07 -16.50 19.39
N GLY A 132 -0.76 -16.93 18.31
CA GLY A 132 -1.99 -17.70 18.41
C GLY A 132 -3.18 -16.93 18.98
N ASP A 133 -3.08 -15.59 19.07
CA ASP A 133 -4.13 -14.70 19.60
C ASP A 133 -4.58 -15.03 21.03
N LEU A 134 -3.65 -15.50 21.86
CA LEU A 134 -3.95 -15.88 23.23
C LEU A 134 -3.96 -14.66 24.17
N GLN A 135 -4.82 -14.71 25.18
CA GLN A 135 -4.84 -13.76 26.28
C GLN A 135 -3.55 -13.86 27.10
N GLN A 136 -3.07 -12.73 27.60
CA GLN A 136 -1.82 -12.73 28.40
C GLN A 136 -2.01 -13.33 29.79
N SER A 137 -3.25 -13.35 30.29
CA SER A 137 -3.59 -13.90 31.62
C SER A 137 -4.06 -15.36 31.52
N PRO A 138 -3.68 -16.24 32.45
CA PRO A 138 -4.26 -17.58 32.54
C PRO A 138 -5.77 -17.53 32.80
N PRO A 139 -6.57 -18.44 32.18
CA PRO A 139 -6.18 -19.55 31.30
C PRO A 139 -5.97 -19.11 29.87
N ARG A 140 -5.01 -18.58 29.39
CA ARG A 140 -4.60 -18.12 28.03
C ARG A 140 -5.56 -18.51 26.91
N ASP A 141 -6.84 -18.22 27.07
CA ASP A 141 -7.85 -18.47 26.06
C ASP A 141 -7.64 -17.58 24.84
N PRO A 142 -8.01 -18.02 23.63
CA PRO A 142 -8.02 -17.15 22.47
C PRO A 142 -8.91 -15.94 22.67
N TRP A 143 -8.47 -14.78 22.18
CA TRP A 143 -9.34 -13.60 22.15
C TRP A 143 -10.55 -13.91 21.25
N PRO A 144 -11.78 -13.62 21.70
CA PRO A 144 -12.94 -13.83 20.87
C PRO A 144 -12.84 -13.02 19.57
N ILE A 145 -13.16 -13.68 18.46
CA ILE A 145 -13.29 -13.04 17.15
C ILE A 145 -14.76 -13.10 16.79
N ASP A 146 -15.42 -11.95 16.79
CA ASP A 146 -16.80 -11.85 16.33
C ASP A 146 -16.84 -11.69 14.80
N ARG A 147 -17.87 -12.32 14.20
CA ARG A 147 -18.16 -12.20 12.76
C ARG A 147 -18.50 -10.76 12.39
N ALA A 148 -19.19 -10.02 13.28
CA ALA A 148 -19.52 -8.62 13.06
C ALA A 148 -18.25 -7.75 13.02
N ASP A 149 -17.30 -7.98 13.92
CA ASP A 149 -16.00 -7.29 13.92
C ASP A 149 -15.22 -7.54 12.63
N LEU A 150 -15.22 -8.79 12.14
CA LEU A 150 -14.59 -9.13 10.87
C LEU A 150 -15.23 -8.40 9.69
N ALA A 151 -16.55 -8.29 9.66
CA ALA A 151 -17.27 -7.56 8.62
C ALA A 151 -16.95 -6.06 8.64
N LEU A 152 -16.89 -5.45 9.82
CA LEU A 152 -16.50 -4.03 9.98
C LEU A 152 -15.05 -3.76 9.54
N VAL A 153 -14.14 -4.69 9.82
CA VAL A 153 -12.75 -4.59 9.36
C VAL A 153 -12.65 -4.72 7.85
N ALA A 154 -13.40 -5.65 7.26
CA ALA A 154 -13.43 -5.85 5.81
C ALA A 154 -13.95 -4.58 5.09
N ASP A 155 -15.09 -4.03 5.54
CA ASP A 155 -15.66 -2.78 5.01
C ASP A 155 -14.66 -1.61 5.13
N LEU A 156 -14.01 -1.48 6.29
CA LEU A 156 -13.00 -0.43 6.47
C LEU A 156 -11.86 -0.55 5.46
N VAL A 157 -11.32 -1.75 5.27
CA VAL A 157 -10.20 -1.99 4.35
C VAL A 157 -10.63 -1.74 2.92
N GLU A 158 -11.80 -2.22 2.51
CA GLU A 158 -12.34 -2.02 1.16
C GLU A 158 -12.53 -0.53 0.86
N ARG A 159 -13.15 0.21 1.75
CA ARG A 159 -13.33 1.66 1.60
C ARG A 159 -12.01 2.43 1.52
N ILE A 160 -10.99 2.02 2.29
CA ILE A 160 -9.66 2.63 2.20
C ILE A 160 -9.02 2.32 0.84
N VAL A 161 -9.11 1.09 0.35
CA VAL A 161 -8.56 0.69 -0.96
C VAL A 161 -9.21 1.51 -2.07
N HIS A 162 -10.54 1.58 -2.12
CA HIS A 162 -11.24 2.39 -3.11
C HIS A 162 -10.88 3.89 -3.02
N ALA A 163 -10.76 4.42 -1.80
CA ALA A 163 -10.36 5.81 -1.63
C ALA A 163 -8.92 6.07 -2.08
N ILE A 164 -8.00 5.09 -1.94
CA ILE A 164 -6.64 5.18 -2.48
C ILE A 164 -6.70 5.19 -4.01
N ASP A 165 -7.45 4.28 -4.65
CA ASP A 165 -7.63 4.26 -6.10
C ASP A 165 -8.12 5.60 -6.66
N ASP A 166 -9.03 6.23 -5.95
CA ASP A 166 -9.64 7.50 -6.36
C ASP A 166 -8.68 8.71 -6.28
N VAL A 167 -7.63 8.65 -5.45
CA VAL A 167 -6.73 9.79 -5.20
C VAL A 167 -5.35 9.62 -5.86
N VAL A 168 -5.02 8.43 -6.35
CA VAL A 168 -3.74 8.09 -6.97
C VAL A 168 -3.85 7.98 -8.49
#